data_381684087eeb532d5f890ced7f8e3295
#
_entry.id   381684087eeb532d5f890ced7f8e3295
#
_cell.length_a   1.000
_cell.length_b   1.000
_cell.length_c   1.000
_cell.angle_alpha   90.00
_cell.angle_beta   90.00
_cell.angle_gamma   90.00
#
_symmetry.space_group_name_H-M   'P 1'
#
loop_
_entity.id
_entity.type
_entity.pdbx_description
1 polymer ?
#
loop_
_entity_poly.entity_id
_entity_poly.type
_entity_poly.pdbx_seq_one_letter_code
_entity_poly.pdbx_strand_id
1 'polypeptide(L)'
;MNQFFRRVLSGLALLVAVVGTTGCQHESQAEQETVRTVSYRAVLESNKPVSEKVDTWIAAMSQEDKVGQLMMISLHGSTIGQSQKDVIRKYRVSGVMLTNENLINKNQVKTFTSDIMQTAITS
;
A
#
# COMPACT_ATOMS: atom_id res chain seq x y z
N MET A 1 -67.47 1.87 -4.29
CA MET A 1 -67.04 3.20 -4.71
C MET A 1 -65.58 3.31 -4.23
N ASN A 2 -64.49 3.17 -4.95
CA ASN A 2 -64.23 2.96 -6.36
C ASN A 2 -62.82 2.38 -6.53
N GLN A 3 -62.75 1.12 -6.91
CA GLN A 3 -61.46 0.51 -7.32
C GLN A 3 -61.04 0.98 -8.73
N PHE A 4 -61.88 1.72 -9.43
CA PHE A 4 -61.63 2.18 -10.79
C PHE A 4 -60.66 3.38 -10.87
N PHE A 5 -60.53 4.17 -9.80
CA PHE A 5 -59.70 5.36 -9.80
C PHE A 5 -58.21 5.10 -9.50
N ARG A 6 -57.88 3.88 -9.03
CA ARG A 6 -56.49 3.52 -8.74
C ARG A 6 -55.67 2.99 -9.92
N ARG A 7 -56.33 2.74 -11.06
CA ARG A 7 -55.67 2.16 -12.23
C ARG A 7 -55.31 3.14 -13.33
N VAL A 8 -55.71 4.40 -13.25
CA VAL A 8 -55.42 5.42 -14.27
C VAL A 8 -54.19 6.27 -13.97
N LEU A 9 -53.66 6.20 -12.76
CA LEU A 9 -52.46 6.95 -12.39
C LEU A 9 -51.12 6.17 -12.54
N SER A 10 -51.15 4.96 -13.07
CA SER A 10 -49.94 4.14 -13.28
C SER A 10 -49.36 4.23 -14.69
N GLY A 11 -49.80 5.14 -15.50
CA GLY A 11 -49.43 5.19 -16.93
C GLY A 11 -48.57 6.37 -17.36
N LEU A 12 -48.06 7.19 -16.45
CA LEU A 12 -47.14 8.27 -16.83
C LEU A 12 -45.75 7.97 -16.25
N ALA A 13 -45.12 6.92 -16.76
CA ALA A 13 -43.72 6.66 -16.49
C ALA A 13 -42.87 7.74 -17.16
N LEU A 14 -42.28 8.54 -16.33
CA LEU A 14 -41.30 9.56 -16.66
C LEU A 14 -40.15 8.93 -17.44
N LEU A 15 -40.00 9.31 -18.67
CA LEU A 15 -38.86 9.03 -19.51
C LEU A 15 -37.75 10.02 -19.10
N VAL A 16 -37.09 9.72 -17.98
CA VAL A 16 -35.88 10.47 -17.58
C VAL A 16 -34.76 9.97 -18.49
N ALA A 17 -34.38 10.78 -19.45
CA ALA A 17 -33.16 10.62 -20.21
C ALA A 17 -31.96 10.68 -19.21
N VAL A 18 -31.38 9.55 -18.92
CA VAL A 18 -30.07 9.47 -18.23
C VAL A 18 -29.03 9.97 -19.22
N VAL A 19 -28.73 11.25 -19.15
CA VAL A 19 -27.52 11.81 -19.76
C VAL A 19 -26.35 11.16 -19.02
N GLY A 20 -25.67 10.22 -19.68
CA GLY A 20 -24.49 9.57 -19.18
C GLY A 20 -23.38 10.61 -18.96
N THR A 21 -23.18 10.99 -17.72
CA THR A 21 -21.89 11.56 -17.32
C THR A 21 -20.92 10.39 -17.24
N THR A 22 -20.09 10.24 -18.24
CA THR A 22 -18.84 9.48 -18.17
C THR A 22 -17.93 10.13 -17.13
N GLY A 23 -18.25 9.91 -15.85
CA GLY A 23 -17.31 10.15 -14.76
C GLY A 23 -16.28 9.04 -14.81
N CYS A 24 -15.01 9.42 -14.79
CA CYS A 24 -13.89 8.50 -14.61
C CYS A 24 -14.22 7.54 -13.49
N GLN A 25 -14.41 6.27 -13.83
CA GLN A 25 -14.63 5.22 -12.84
C GLN A 25 -13.34 5.05 -12.03
N HIS A 26 -13.48 5.23 -10.77
CA HIS A 26 -12.50 4.96 -9.75
C HIS A 26 -12.32 3.43 -9.63
N GLU A 27 -11.61 2.89 -10.58
CA GLU A 27 -11.28 1.47 -10.69
C GLU A 27 -9.93 1.23 -10.05
N SER A 28 -9.81 1.26 -8.71
CA SER A 28 -8.52 0.85 -8.15
C SER A 28 -8.45 0.49 -6.67
N GLN A 29 -9.55 0.44 -5.92
CA GLN A 29 -9.42 0.08 -4.49
C GLN A 29 -9.51 -1.41 -4.19
N ALA A 30 -10.15 -2.21 -5.04
CA ALA A 30 -10.30 -3.66 -4.81
C ALA A 30 -9.08 -4.47 -5.28
N GLU A 31 -8.32 -3.97 -6.26
CA GLU A 31 -7.14 -4.66 -6.81
C GLU A 31 -5.88 -4.47 -5.96
N GLN A 32 -5.80 -3.36 -5.20
CA GLN A 32 -4.68 -3.07 -4.32
C GLN A 32 -4.64 -3.90 -3.03
N GLU A 33 -5.77 -4.39 -2.55
CA GLU A 33 -5.83 -5.12 -1.27
C GLU A 33 -5.37 -6.58 -1.41
N THR A 34 -5.52 -7.19 -2.58
CA THR A 34 -5.10 -8.57 -2.85
C THR A 34 -3.60 -8.73 -3.11
N VAL A 35 -2.92 -7.67 -3.54
CA VAL A 35 -1.49 -7.72 -3.89
C VAL A 35 -0.58 -7.69 -2.65
N ARG A 36 -1.06 -7.15 -1.53
CA ARG A 36 -0.29 -7.05 -0.28
C ARG A 36 -0.17 -8.33 0.55
N THR A 37 -0.68 -9.46 0.10
CA THR A 37 -0.73 -10.71 0.87
C THR A 37 0.56 -11.52 0.87
N VAL A 38 1.55 -11.18 0.06
CA VAL A 38 2.83 -11.92 0.03
C VAL A 38 3.81 -11.29 0.99
N SER A 39 4.05 -11.97 2.13
CA SER A 39 5.05 -11.54 3.09
C SER A 39 6.46 -11.65 2.49
N TYR A 40 7.23 -10.56 2.57
CA TYR A 40 8.65 -10.52 2.22
C TYR A 40 9.44 -11.69 2.80
N ARG A 41 9.24 -11.97 4.07
CA ARG A 41 9.88 -13.07 4.79
C ARG A 41 9.53 -14.43 4.17
N ALA A 42 8.26 -14.68 3.87
CA ALA A 42 7.82 -15.94 3.27
C ALA A 42 8.46 -16.20 1.91
N VAL A 43 8.64 -15.15 1.09
CA VAL A 43 9.35 -15.27 -0.19
C VAL A 43 10.83 -15.58 0.01
N LEU A 44 11.50 -14.88 0.92
CA LEU A 44 12.93 -15.11 1.21
C LEU A 44 13.22 -16.49 1.78
N GLU A 45 12.38 -16.98 2.69
CA GLU A 45 12.54 -18.28 3.35
C GLU A 45 12.08 -19.46 2.47
N SER A 46 11.46 -19.20 1.32
CA SER A 46 11.06 -20.27 0.39
C SER A 46 12.29 -20.96 -0.23
N ASN A 47 12.16 -22.26 -0.57
CA ASN A 47 13.21 -23.04 -1.24
C ASN A 47 13.27 -22.81 -2.77
N LYS A 48 12.66 -21.74 -3.27
CA LYS A 48 12.63 -21.41 -4.70
C LYS A 48 13.95 -20.83 -5.19
N PRO A 49 14.29 -20.97 -6.48
CA PRO A 49 15.41 -20.25 -7.09
C PRO A 49 15.28 -18.73 -6.92
N VAL A 50 16.41 -18.04 -6.85
CA VAL A 50 16.44 -16.58 -6.63
C VAL A 50 15.61 -15.82 -7.68
N SER A 51 15.71 -16.19 -8.95
CA SER A 51 14.91 -15.60 -10.04
C SER A 51 13.41 -15.70 -9.77
N GLU A 52 12.93 -16.87 -9.37
CA GLU A 52 11.50 -17.09 -9.08
C GLU A 52 11.04 -16.33 -7.83
N LYS A 53 11.92 -16.18 -6.82
CA LYS A 53 11.63 -15.32 -5.65
C LYS A 53 11.46 -13.87 -6.05
N VAL A 54 12.35 -13.35 -6.90
CA VAL A 54 12.31 -11.98 -7.41
C VAL A 54 11.04 -11.75 -8.21
N ASP A 55 10.72 -12.65 -9.15
CA ASP A 55 9.52 -12.55 -9.99
C ASP A 55 8.25 -12.57 -9.14
N THR A 56 8.17 -13.48 -8.16
CA THR A 56 7.04 -13.55 -7.21
C THR A 56 6.89 -12.25 -6.44
N TRP A 57 7.99 -11.67 -6.00
CA TRP A 57 7.96 -10.43 -5.23
C TRP A 57 7.57 -9.23 -6.08
N ILE A 58 8.17 -9.07 -7.27
CA ILE A 58 7.83 -7.98 -8.19
C ILE A 58 6.35 -8.06 -8.62
N ALA A 59 5.83 -9.27 -8.85
CA ALA A 59 4.43 -9.47 -9.20
C ALA A 59 3.47 -9.10 -8.06
N ALA A 60 3.91 -9.29 -6.80
CA ALA A 60 3.12 -8.94 -5.61
C ALA A 60 3.20 -7.46 -5.21
N MET A 61 4.09 -6.67 -5.81
CA MET A 61 4.24 -5.23 -5.52
C MET A 61 3.22 -4.39 -6.27
N SER A 62 2.58 -3.47 -5.56
CA SER A 62 1.82 -2.37 -6.17
C SER A 62 2.76 -1.41 -6.94
N GLN A 63 2.18 -0.49 -7.70
CA GLN A 63 2.97 0.57 -8.35
C GLN A 63 3.69 1.45 -7.32
N GLU A 64 3.01 1.78 -6.23
CA GLU A 64 3.56 2.57 -5.12
C GLU A 64 4.74 1.84 -4.47
N ASP A 65 4.62 0.53 -4.22
CA ASP A 65 5.69 -0.29 -3.67
C ASP A 65 6.91 -0.31 -4.61
N LYS A 66 6.69 -0.45 -5.92
CA LYS A 66 7.77 -0.42 -6.92
C LYS A 66 8.49 0.93 -6.94
N VAL A 67 7.75 2.03 -6.84
CA VAL A 67 8.34 3.38 -6.70
C VAL A 67 9.11 3.50 -5.38
N GLY A 68 8.55 3.03 -4.27
CA GLY A 68 9.21 3.01 -2.96
C GLY A 68 10.54 2.26 -2.98
N GLN A 69 10.63 1.14 -3.72
CA GLN A 69 11.87 0.39 -3.89
C GLN A 69 12.96 1.14 -4.68
N LEU A 70 12.64 2.23 -5.34
CA LEU A 70 13.60 3.12 -6.00
C LEU A 70 14.02 4.29 -5.11
N MET A 71 13.40 4.45 -3.94
CA MET A 71 13.63 5.57 -3.04
C MET A 71 14.54 5.20 -1.88
N MET A 72 15.49 6.08 -1.55
CA MET A 72 16.26 6.06 -0.33
C MET A 72 15.90 7.31 0.48
N ILE A 73 15.67 7.15 1.78
CA ILE A 73 15.30 8.25 2.68
C ILE A 73 16.34 8.47 3.77
N SER A 74 16.39 9.68 4.33
CA SER A 74 17.11 9.98 5.57
C SER A 74 16.13 10.02 6.74
N LEU A 75 16.57 9.57 7.91
CA LEU A 75 15.81 9.69 9.15
C LEU A 75 16.48 10.72 10.06
N HIS A 76 15.67 11.42 10.84
CA HIS A 76 16.16 12.38 11.83
C HIS A 76 16.30 11.73 13.21
N GLY A 77 17.34 12.13 13.94
CA GLY A 77 17.60 11.70 15.31
C GLY A 77 18.27 10.33 15.41
N SER A 78 18.48 9.89 16.64
CA SER A 78 19.21 8.68 16.97
C SER A 78 18.33 7.47 17.33
N THR A 79 17.00 7.67 17.27
CA THR A 79 15.98 6.64 17.51
C THR A 79 14.88 6.80 16.47
N ILE A 80 14.24 5.70 16.07
CA ILE A 80 13.17 5.74 15.08
C ILE A 80 11.82 6.03 15.77
N GLY A 81 11.20 7.15 15.41
CA GLY A 81 9.85 7.53 15.87
C GLY A 81 8.72 6.86 15.08
N GLN A 82 7.50 6.94 15.60
CA GLN A 82 6.33 6.31 14.97
C GLN A 82 6.08 6.82 13.55
N SER A 83 6.14 8.14 13.33
CA SER A 83 5.94 8.73 12.00
C SER A 83 6.97 8.23 10.97
N GLN A 84 8.21 8.01 11.36
CA GLN A 84 9.25 7.47 10.51
C GLN A 84 9.01 5.99 10.20
N LYS A 85 8.53 5.21 11.17
CA LYS A 85 8.10 3.82 10.97
C LYS A 85 6.96 3.74 9.97
N ASP A 86 6.00 4.66 10.07
CA ASP A 86 4.84 4.71 9.17
C ASP A 86 5.26 5.03 7.73
N VAL A 87 6.24 5.92 7.53
CA VAL A 87 6.83 6.20 6.21
C VAL A 87 7.48 4.95 5.61
N ILE A 88 8.31 4.25 6.38
CA ILE A 88 8.98 3.01 5.93
C ILE A 88 7.94 1.96 5.52
N ARG A 89 6.92 1.74 6.35
CA ARG A 89 5.87 0.76 6.09
C ARG A 89 5.00 1.12 4.89
N LYS A 90 4.61 2.40 4.79
CA LYS A 90 3.72 2.87 3.75
C LYS A 90 4.36 2.81 2.37
N TYR A 91 5.59 3.27 2.26
CA TYR A 91 6.26 3.43 0.97
C TYR A 91 7.24 2.30 0.64
N ARG A 92 7.51 1.38 1.58
CA ARG A 92 8.43 0.25 1.39
C ARG A 92 9.74 0.67 0.73
N VAL A 93 10.36 1.72 1.26
CA VAL A 93 11.59 2.31 0.71
C VAL A 93 12.73 1.29 0.64
N SER A 94 13.58 1.39 -0.39
CA SER A 94 14.69 0.46 -0.62
C SER A 94 15.80 0.58 0.41
N GLY A 95 15.95 1.75 1.04
CA GLY A 95 17.03 1.97 1.99
C GLY A 95 16.87 3.22 2.83
N VAL A 96 17.66 3.26 3.89
CA VAL A 96 17.78 4.41 4.79
C VAL A 96 19.24 4.85 4.80
N MET A 97 19.45 6.12 4.49
CA MET A 97 20.76 6.77 4.60
C MET A 97 20.94 7.31 6.01
N LEU A 98 22.00 6.88 6.69
CA LEU A 98 22.37 7.39 8.00
C LEU A 98 23.29 8.61 7.86
N THR A 99 23.03 9.61 8.66
CA THR A 99 23.81 10.85 8.76
C THR A 99 24.49 10.96 10.13
N ASN A 100 25.33 11.97 10.34
CA ASN A 100 26.02 12.15 11.61
C ASN A 100 25.10 12.25 12.83
N GLU A 101 23.89 12.79 12.67
CA GLU A 101 22.90 12.90 13.75
C GLU A 101 22.36 11.53 14.22
N ASN A 102 22.49 10.50 13.38
CA ASN A 102 22.06 9.15 13.70
C ASN A 102 23.15 8.33 14.41
N LEU A 103 24.40 8.82 14.46
CA LEU A 103 25.58 8.06 14.85
C LEU A 103 26.14 8.59 16.18
N ILE A 104 25.63 8.11 17.31
CA ILE A 104 26.11 8.53 18.65
C ILE A 104 27.20 7.57 19.16
N ASN A 105 26.89 6.28 19.19
CA ASN A 105 27.82 5.24 19.60
C ASN A 105 27.40 3.88 19.03
N LYS A 106 28.32 2.90 19.12
CA LYS A 106 28.12 1.55 18.54
C LYS A 106 26.83 0.88 18.98
N ASN A 107 26.49 0.94 20.27
CA ASN A 107 25.30 0.25 20.78
C ASN A 107 24.01 0.92 20.30
N GLN A 108 23.98 2.25 20.33
CA GLN A 108 22.84 3.01 19.80
C GLN A 108 22.64 2.73 18.32
N VAL A 109 23.68 2.79 17.49
CA VAL A 109 23.59 2.51 16.04
C VAL A 109 23.08 1.09 15.78
N LYS A 110 23.57 0.10 16.54
CA LYS A 110 23.09 -1.29 16.45
C LYS A 110 21.58 -1.39 16.72
N THR A 111 21.10 -0.74 17.79
CA THR A 111 19.66 -0.72 18.13
C THR A 111 18.88 0.01 17.05
N PHE A 112 19.31 1.19 16.63
CA PHE A 112 18.64 2.01 15.62
C PHE A 112 18.49 1.27 14.27
N THR A 113 19.57 0.65 13.78
CA THR A 113 19.53 -0.13 12.54
C THR A 113 18.68 -1.39 12.65
N SER A 114 18.70 -2.04 13.83
CA SER A 114 17.82 -3.17 14.12
C SER A 114 16.34 -2.78 14.07
N ASP A 115 15.98 -1.65 14.67
CA ASP A 115 14.61 -1.14 14.71
C ASP A 115 14.11 -0.76 13.29
N ILE A 116 14.98 -0.15 12.46
CA ILE A 116 14.70 0.13 11.06
C ILE A 116 14.43 -1.17 10.30
N MET A 117 15.31 -2.16 10.44
CA MET A 117 15.17 -3.45 9.77
C MET A 117 13.89 -4.18 10.19
N GLN A 118 13.59 -4.23 11.50
CA GLN A 118 12.35 -4.83 12.00
C GLN A 118 11.12 -4.11 11.44
N THR A 119 11.16 -2.78 11.35
CA THR A 119 10.07 -1.99 10.77
C THR A 119 9.83 -2.37 9.31
N ALA A 120 10.89 -2.54 8.52
CA ALA A 120 10.81 -2.89 7.10
C ALA A 120 10.33 -4.34 6.87
N ILE A 121 10.75 -5.30 7.70
CA ILE A 121 10.39 -6.72 7.56
C ILE A 121 8.93 -6.99 7.96
N THR A 122 8.37 -6.18 8.86
CA THR A 122 6.99 -6.32 9.34
C THR A 122 5.97 -5.48 8.56
N SER A 123 6.37 -4.96 7.43
CA SER A 123 5.54 -4.08 6.56
C SER A 123 4.67 -4.87 5.61
#